data_989252270ba7eed1c3f0a3ab9ed8aa72
#
_entry.id   989252270ba7eed1c3f0a3ab9ed8aa72
#
_cell.length_a   1.000
_cell.length_b   1.000
_cell.length_c   1.000
_cell.angle_alpha   90.00
_cell.angle_beta   90.00
_cell.angle_gamma   90.00
#
_symmetry.space_group_name_H-M   'P 1'
#
loop_
_entity.id
_entity.type
_entity.pdbx_description
1 polymer ?
#
loop_
_entity_poly.entity_id
_entity_poly.type
_entity_poly.pdbx_seq_one_letter_code
_entity_poly.pdbx_strand_id
1 'polypeptide(L)'
;MVAGGTVSGAGAPTGPDPRTPSAHQLRLFVALSEELHFSRAAARLFMTQSALSQQIKDLERRLGVQLFDRSGRTVTLTPQGEVLLADARGVVTAMDRLSHSASTQARRLSGRLVVGTVGAEAAMPYTRAVLSLLHERHPRVQTDVRSLHFADHFDALFRHDIDVVFLRPPVPDGIEVQQLATEARLACLPASDPLADRPRITLAQLADRPVIDVPPQVPRVWWNFWAVDPRPGDIPVRYGPVASDMEGLLHLVAQGEGMCFLPAAARDLFPRPGVRYVEVTDLPPSTAGLAWLTSNRTEPLIEAVADAARCVASA
;
A
#
# COMPACT_ATOMS: atom_id res chain seq x y z
N MET A 1 -15.97 -72.41 15.90
CA MET A 1 -14.58 -72.03 16.17
C MET A 1 -14.09 -71.11 15.03
N VAL A 2 -14.26 -69.81 15.12
CA VAL A 2 -13.61 -68.82 14.23
C VAL A 2 -13.32 -67.58 15.10
N ALA A 3 -12.05 -67.24 15.13
CA ALA A 3 -11.45 -66.22 15.97
C ALA A 3 -11.85 -64.80 15.53
N GLY A 4 -12.20 -63.99 16.51
CA GLY A 4 -12.40 -62.54 16.33
C GLY A 4 -11.06 -61.82 16.14
N GLY A 5 -10.96 -61.04 15.08
CA GLY A 5 -9.91 -60.06 14.88
C GLY A 5 -10.38 -58.69 15.32
N THR A 6 -9.91 -58.25 16.48
CA THR A 6 -10.08 -56.87 16.95
C THR A 6 -9.18 -55.94 16.15
N VAL A 7 -9.76 -55.03 15.34
CA VAL A 7 -9.05 -53.91 14.74
C VAL A 7 -9.07 -52.77 15.78
N SER A 8 -7.97 -52.65 16.52
CA SER A 8 -7.66 -51.50 17.36
C SER A 8 -6.87 -50.52 16.50
N GLY A 9 -7.31 -49.26 16.50
CA GLY A 9 -6.56 -48.20 15.83
C GLY A 9 -7.32 -46.91 15.63
N ALA A 10 -8.00 -46.41 16.66
CA ALA A 10 -8.39 -45.00 16.69
C ALA A 10 -7.19 -44.19 17.17
N GLY A 11 -6.45 -43.59 16.23
CA GLY A 11 -5.42 -42.59 16.55
C GLY A 11 -6.08 -41.42 17.25
N ALA A 12 -5.69 -41.18 18.49
CA ALA A 12 -6.08 -39.98 19.24
C ALA A 12 -5.66 -38.72 18.47
N PRO A 13 -6.44 -37.66 18.46
CA PRO A 13 -6.01 -36.38 17.88
C PRO A 13 -4.78 -35.91 18.67
N THR A 14 -3.63 -35.91 18.01
CA THR A 14 -2.42 -35.30 18.52
C THR A 14 -2.67 -33.82 18.68
N GLY A 15 -2.70 -33.32 19.92
CA GLY A 15 -2.69 -31.89 20.21
C GLY A 15 -1.52 -31.18 19.49
N PRO A 16 -1.57 -29.87 19.33
CA PRO A 16 -0.49 -29.16 18.65
C PRO A 16 0.85 -29.45 19.33
N ASP A 17 1.87 -29.82 18.52
CA ASP A 17 3.22 -30.04 19.02
C ASP A 17 3.66 -28.78 19.81
N PRO A 18 4.10 -28.90 21.06
CA PRO A 18 4.53 -27.77 21.87
C PRO A 18 5.70 -26.98 21.26
N ARG A 19 6.36 -27.53 20.25
CA ARG A 19 7.40 -26.88 19.46
C ARG A 19 6.85 -26.01 18.34
N THR A 20 5.58 -26.14 17.96
CA THR A 20 4.99 -25.36 16.89
C THR A 20 4.88 -23.89 17.29
N PRO A 21 5.52 -22.95 16.56
CA PRO A 21 5.39 -21.51 16.83
C PRO A 21 3.97 -21.03 16.56
N SER A 22 3.51 -20.05 17.33
CA SER A 22 2.23 -19.41 17.03
C SER A 22 2.40 -18.37 15.89
N ALA A 23 1.34 -18.15 15.14
CA ALA A 23 1.30 -17.08 14.14
C ALA A 23 1.66 -15.69 14.70
N HIS A 24 1.22 -15.41 15.93
CA HIS A 24 1.58 -14.17 16.62
C HIS A 24 3.09 -14.08 16.81
N GLN A 25 3.74 -15.14 17.28
CA GLN A 25 5.20 -15.14 17.46
C GLN A 25 5.96 -14.97 16.13
N LEU A 26 5.47 -15.57 15.04
CA LEU A 26 6.07 -15.38 13.72
C LEU A 26 5.94 -13.93 13.23
N ARG A 27 4.79 -13.28 13.44
CA ARG A 27 4.62 -11.84 13.14
C ARG A 27 5.59 -10.96 13.94
N LEU A 28 5.76 -11.26 15.23
CA LEU A 28 6.72 -10.53 16.07
C LEU A 28 8.17 -10.72 15.57
N PHE A 29 8.52 -11.93 15.14
CA PHE A 29 9.84 -12.24 14.57
C PHE A 29 10.09 -11.43 13.28
N VAL A 30 9.14 -11.46 12.34
CA VAL A 30 9.22 -10.69 11.09
C VAL A 30 9.35 -9.20 11.38
N ALA A 31 8.51 -8.64 12.23
CA ALA A 31 8.56 -7.22 12.57
C ALA A 31 9.89 -6.80 13.25
N LEU A 32 10.42 -7.64 14.15
CA LEU A 32 11.72 -7.36 14.77
C LEU A 32 12.87 -7.47 13.77
N SER A 33 12.79 -8.40 12.80
CA SER A 33 13.81 -8.55 11.75
C SER A 33 13.91 -7.32 10.82
N GLU A 34 12.83 -6.59 10.64
CA GLU A 34 12.77 -5.37 9.83
C GLU A 34 13.35 -4.17 10.60
N GLU A 35 13.11 -4.08 11.89
CA GLU A 35 13.54 -2.96 12.72
C GLU A 35 14.96 -3.13 13.28
N LEU A 36 15.41 -4.37 13.53
CA LEU A 36 16.64 -4.74 14.21
C LEU A 36 16.87 -3.95 15.50
N HIS A 37 15.75 -3.55 16.13
CA HIS A 37 15.75 -2.74 17.35
C HIS A 37 14.50 -3.02 18.17
N PHE A 38 14.65 -3.64 19.35
CA PHE A 38 13.52 -4.08 20.17
C PHE A 38 12.55 -2.96 20.55
N SER A 39 13.04 -1.78 20.92
CA SER A 39 12.14 -0.69 21.33
C SER A 39 11.33 -0.14 20.15
N ARG A 40 11.92 -0.02 18.93
CA ARG A 40 11.20 0.41 17.73
C ARG A 40 10.18 -0.62 17.30
N ALA A 41 10.58 -1.89 17.23
CA ALA A 41 9.66 -2.97 16.90
C ALA A 41 8.49 -3.06 17.90
N ALA A 42 8.75 -2.93 19.18
CA ALA A 42 7.72 -2.95 20.23
C ALA A 42 6.74 -1.76 20.07
N ALA A 43 7.24 -0.56 19.80
CA ALA A 43 6.41 0.62 19.57
C ALA A 43 5.51 0.43 18.31
N ARG A 44 6.07 -0.08 17.22
CA ARG A 44 5.32 -0.40 15.98
C ARG A 44 4.22 -1.45 16.24
N LEU A 45 4.46 -2.39 17.15
CA LEU A 45 3.53 -3.47 17.48
C LEU A 45 2.60 -3.12 18.66
N PHE A 46 2.61 -1.87 19.14
CA PHE A 46 1.80 -1.41 20.27
C PHE A 46 1.97 -2.26 21.53
N MET A 47 3.21 -2.68 21.82
CA MET A 47 3.53 -3.48 22.99
C MET A 47 4.77 -2.96 23.72
N THR A 48 5.04 -3.48 24.93
CA THR A 48 6.27 -3.12 25.67
C THR A 48 7.47 -3.88 25.14
N GLN A 49 8.67 -3.28 25.22
CA GLN A 49 9.91 -3.95 24.83
C GLN A 49 10.13 -5.27 25.59
N SER A 50 9.79 -5.30 26.88
CA SER A 50 9.93 -6.50 27.72
C SER A 50 9.02 -7.63 27.24
N ALA A 51 7.77 -7.31 26.85
CA ALA A 51 6.83 -8.29 26.29
C ALA A 51 7.34 -8.84 24.96
N LEU A 52 7.80 -7.99 24.04
CA LEU A 52 8.40 -8.42 22.79
C LEU A 52 9.62 -9.32 23.01
N SER A 53 10.53 -8.90 23.90
CA SER A 53 11.73 -9.68 24.22
C SER A 53 11.38 -11.07 24.78
N GLN A 54 10.36 -11.17 25.63
CA GLN A 54 9.91 -12.45 26.18
C GLN A 54 9.31 -13.34 25.10
N GLN A 55 8.45 -12.79 24.22
CA GLN A 55 7.84 -13.55 23.11
C GLN A 55 8.89 -14.09 22.13
N ILE A 56 9.91 -13.31 21.80
CA ILE A 56 11.01 -13.76 20.95
C ILE A 56 11.83 -14.86 21.63
N LYS A 57 12.15 -14.73 22.92
CA LYS A 57 12.84 -15.79 23.68
C LYS A 57 12.02 -17.09 23.73
N ASP A 58 10.71 -16.99 23.89
CA ASP A 58 9.80 -18.12 23.89
C ASP A 58 9.74 -18.79 22.51
N LEU A 59 9.79 -18.01 21.43
CA LEU A 59 9.89 -18.52 20.05
C LEU A 59 11.23 -19.24 19.85
N GLU A 60 12.37 -18.64 20.21
CA GLU A 60 13.70 -19.23 20.12
C GLU A 60 13.78 -20.55 20.88
N ARG A 61 13.22 -20.60 22.10
CA ARG A 61 13.15 -21.83 22.91
C ARG A 61 12.30 -22.91 22.26
N ARG A 62 11.16 -22.58 21.64
CA ARG A 62 10.30 -23.53 20.91
C ARG A 62 11.00 -24.12 19.70
N LEU A 63 11.68 -23.27 18.93
CA LEU A 63 12.40 -23.67 17.72
C LEU A 63 13.75 -24.34 18.04
N GLY A 64 14.27 -24.17 19.25
CA GLY A 64 15.57 -24.73 19.67
C GLY A 64 16.77 -24.02 19.06
N VAL A 65 16.58 -22.82 18.48
CA VAL A 65 17.63 -22.01 17.84
C VAL A 65 17.53 -20.55 18.24
N GLN A 66 18.65 -19.85 18.29
CA GLN A 66 18.65 -18.39 18.41
C GLN A 66 18.39 -17.76 17.04
N LEU A 67 17.47 -16.80 17.02
CA LEU A 67 17.10 -16.06 15.80
C LEU A 67 17.85 -14.73 15.72
N PHE A 68 18.18 -14.13 16.89
CA PHE A 68 18.87 -12.85 16.98
C PHE A 68 20.14 -12.95 17.80
N ASP A 69 21.21 -12.36 17.30
CA ASP A 69 22.41 -12.09 18.08
C ASP A 69 22.24 -10.75 18.83
N ARG A 70 22.43 -10.80 20.13
CA ARG A 70 22.29 -9.66 21.07
C ARG A 70 23.61 -9.37 21.81
N SER A 71 24.70 -10.04 21.43
CA SER A 71 26.00 -9.92 22.13
C SER A 71 26.69 -8.59 21.85
N GLY A 72 26.31 -7.91 20.77
CA GLY A 72 26.87 -6.64 20.34
C GLY A 72 26.03 -5.41 20.74
N ARG A 73 26.48 -4.26 20.26
CA ARG A 73 25.77 -2.98 20.41
C ARG A 73 24.47 -2.89 19.60
N THR A 74 24.36 -3.69 18.57
CA THR A 74 23.24 -3.76 17.62
C THR A 74 22.69 -5.17 17.60
N VAL A 75 21.38 -5.28 17.45
CA VAL A 75 20.70 -6.56 17.24
C VAL A 75 20.83 -6.94 15.76
N THR A 76 21.27 -8.17 15.49
CA THR A 76 21.37 -8.72 14.15
C THR A 76 20.70 -10.09 14.08
N LEU A 77 20.33 -10.54 12.87
CA LEU A 77 19.89 -11.92 12.68
C LEU A 77 21.08 -12.88 12.80
N THR A 78 20.84 -14.06 13.35
CA THR A 78 21.77 -15.19 13.23
C THR A 78 21.64 -15.82 11.85
N PRO A 79 22.62 -16.62 11.38
CA PRO A 79 22.46 -17.40 10.13
C PRO A 79 21.19 -18.27 10.12
N GLN A 80 20.84 -18.85 11.27
CA GLN A 80 19.61 -19.64 11.44
C GLN A 80 18.36 -18.71 11.36
N GLY A 81 18.46 -17.50 11.94
CA GLY A 81 17.43 -16.47 11.86
C GLY A 81 17.15 -16.05 10.42
N GLU A 82 18.18 -15.85 9.60
CA GLU A 82 18.02 -15.48 8.19
C GLU A 82 17.28 -16.57 7.39
N VAL A 83 17.67 -17.83 7.57
CA VAL A 83 16.99 -18.96 6.89
C VAL A 83 15.53 -19.06 7.32
N LEU A 84 15.26 -19.02 8.63
CA LEU A 84 13.90 -19.17 9.16
C LEU A 84 13.02 -17.92 8.92
N LEU A 85 13.61 -16.77 8.61
CA LEU A 85 12.85 -15.56 8.28
C LEU A 85 12.05 -15.74 6.97
N ALA A 86 12.63 -16.40 5.98
CA ALA A 86 11.93 -16.67 4.71
C ALA A 86 10.69 -17.54 4.96
N ASP A 87 10.83 -18.60 5.75
CA ASP A 87 9.72 -19.49 6.10
C ASP A 87 8.67 -18.78 6.96
N ALA A 88 9.12 -17.99 7.94
CA ALA A 88 8.22 -17.21 8.80
C ALA A 88 7.37 -16.22 7.99
N ARG A 89 7.98 -15.51 7.03
CA ARG A 89 7.25 -14.62 6.09
C ARG A 89 6.23 -15.40 5.27
N GLY A 90 6.61 -16.57 4.76
CA GLY A 90 5.71 -17.45 4.02
C GLY A 90 4.47 -17.84 4.82
N VAL A 91 4.64 -18.23 6.09
CA VAL A 91 3.53 -18.61 6.99
C VAL A 91 2.66 -17.37 7.31
N VAL A 92 3.25 -16.22 7.66
CA VAL A 92 2.51 -14.99 7.94
C VAL A 92 1.66 -14.60 6.72
N THR A 93 2.25 -14.59 5.53
CA THR A 93 1.53 -14.31 4.28
C THR A 93 0.40 -15.32 4.01
N ALA A 94 0.62 -16.61 4.28
CA ALA A 94 -0.43 -17.63 4.11
C ALA A 94 -1.59 -17.43 5.09
N MET A 95 -1.32 -17.02 6.32
CA MET A 95 -2.34 -16.71 7.31
C MET A 95 -3.12 -15.44 6.98
N ASP A 96 -2.45 -14.43 6.47
CA ASP A 96 -3.12 -13.21 6.02
C ASP A 96 -4.02 -13.52 4.81
N ARG A 97 -3.58 -14.37 3.89
CA ARG A 97 -4.43 -14.92 2.81
C ARG A 97 -5.64 -15.68 3.32
N LEU A 98 -5.46 -16.56 4.34
CA LEU A 98 -6.58 -17.31 4.94
C LEU A 98 -7.60 -16.36 5.58
N SER A 99 -7.13 -15.38 6.36
CA SER A 99 -7.98 -14.36 7.00
C SER A 99 -8.72 -13.55 5.94
N HIS A 100 -8.05 -13.21 4.85
CA HIS A 100 -8.65 -12.54 3.71
C HIS A 100 -9.70 -13.42 3.03
N SER A 101 -9.37 -14.67 2.69
CA SER A 101 -10.32 -15.59 2.06
C SER A 101 -11.58 -15.77 2.91
N ALA A 102 -11.43 -15.87 4.23
CA ALA A 102 -12.56 -15.92 5.16
C ALA A 102 -13.36 -14.61 5.14
N SER A 103 -12.69 -13.47 5.15
CA SER A 103 -13.34 -12.15 5.03
C SER A 103 -14.03 -11.97 3.68
N THR A 104 -13.40 -12.40 2.59
CA THR A 104 -13.96 -12.35 1.23
C THR A 104 -15.19 -13.27 1.14
N GLN A 105 -15.15 -14.45 1.72
CA GLN A 105 -16.31 -15.35 1.74
C GLN A 105 -17.47 -14.77 2.55
N ALA A 106 -17.19 -14.13 3.70
CA ALA A 106 -18.18 -13.41 4.48
C ALA A 106 -18.74 -12.19 3.74
N ARG A 107 -17.87 -11.44 3.00
CA ARG A 107 -18.30 -10.31 2.17
C ARG A 107 -19.13 -10.75 0.97
N ARG A 108 -18.79 -11.88 0.32
CA ARG A 108 -19.61 -12.46 -0.75
C ARG A 108 -21.02 -12.75 -0.27
N LEU A 109 -21.19 -13.31 0.92
CA LEU A 109 -22.48 -13.55 1.53
C LEU A 109 -23.22 -12.23 1.86
N SER A 110 -22.49 -11.19 2.26
CA SER A 110 -23.04 -9.85 2.58
C SER A 110 -23.08 -8.89 1.39
N GLY A 111 -22.43 -9.22 0.27
CA GLY A 111 -22.29 -8.35 -0.89
C GLY A 111 -21.56 -7.02 -0.61
N ARG A 112 -20.61 -6.98 0.30
CA ARG A 112 -19.85 -5.76 0.66
C ARG A 112 -18.54 -5.70 -0.11
N LEU A 113 -18.29 -4.54 -0.75
CA LEU A 113 -17.04 -4.20 -1.46
C LEU A 113 -16.36 -3.03 -0.74
N VAL A 114 -15.14 -3.20 -0.32
CA VAL A 114 -14.32 -2.13 0.31
C VAL A 114 -13.48 -1.46 -0.77
N VAL A 115 -13.73 -0.17 -0.97
CA VAL A 115 -13.13 0.63 -2.05
C VAL A 115 -12.16 1.65 -1.44
N GLY A 116 -10.88 1.54 -1.76
CA GLY A 116 -9.88 2.55 -1.43
C GLY A 116 -9.91 3.72 -2.42
N THR A 117 -9.57 4.91 -1.96
CA THR A 117 -9.34 6.10 -2.80
C THR A 117 -8.11 6.84 -2.31
N VAL A 118 -7.27 7.33 -3.23
CA VAL A 118 -6.04 8.07 -2.92
C VAL A 118 -6.19 9.51 -3.35
N GLY A 119 -5.89 10.45 -2.45
CA GLY A 119 -6.00 11.88 -2.74
C GLY A 119 -7.44 12.29 -3.08
N ALA A 120 -7.62 12.89 -4.26
CA ALA A 120 -8.93 13.38 -4.72
C ALA A 120 -9.78 12.35 -5.46
N GLU A 121 -9.33 11.10 -5.59
CA GLU A 121 -9.99 10.10 -6.44
C GLU A 121 -11.46 9.85 -6.04
N ALA A 122 -11.81 9.98 -4.75
CA ALA A 122 -13.21 9.87 -4.30
C ALA A 122 -14.15 10.94 -4.90
N ALA A 123 -13.63 12.12 -5.21
CA ALA A 123 -14.40 13.23 -5.76
C ALA A 123 -14.50 13.20 -7.30
N MET A 124 -13.74 12.33 -7.96
CA MET A 124 -13.66 12.31 -9.42
C MET A 124 -14.96 11.78 -10.07
N PRO A 125 -15.37 12.37 -11.22
CA PRO A 125 -16.58 11.96 -11.93
C PRO A 125 -16.60 10.48 -12.29
N TYR A 126 -15.48 9.92 -12.74
CA TYR A 126 -15.37 8.50 -13.11
C TYR A 126 -15.54 7.57 -11.90
N THR A 127 -15.05 7.93 -10.72
CA THR A 127 -15.26 7.13 -9.49
C THR A 127 -16.74 7.04 -9.17
N ARG A 128 -17.44 8.17 -9.21
CA ARG A 128 -18.88 8.22 -8.99
C ARG A 128 -19.63 7.41 -10.04
N ALA A 129 -19.28 7.56 -11.31
CA ALA A 129 -19.92 6.82 -12.41
C ALA A 129 -19.76 5.31 -12.26
N VAL A 130 -18.56 4.82 -11.92
CA VAL A 130 -18.29 3.39 -11.70
C VAL A 130 -19.14 2.85 -10.54
N LEU A 131 -19.14 3.54 -9.39
CA LEU A 131 -19.87 3.10 -8.21
C LEU A 131 -21.41 3.18 -8.42
N SER A 132 -21.91 4.19 -9.14
CA SER A 132 -23.32 4.28 -9.50
C SER A 132 -23.72 3.13 -10.42
N LEU A 133 -22.96 2.86 -11.46
CA LEU A 133 -23.23 1.77 -12.41
C LEU A 133 -23.16 0.40 -11.71
N LEU A 134 -22.21 0.20 -10.80
CA LEU A 134 -22.12 -1.00 -9.98
C LEU A 134 -23.40 -1.17 -9.15
N HIS A 135 -23.86 -0.11 -8.47
CA HIS A 135 -25.08 -0.17 -7.66
C HIS A 135 -26.35 -0.40 -8.48
N GLU A 136 -26.46 0.23 -9.66
CA GLU A 136 -27.59 0.01 -10.58
C GLU A 136 -27.69 -1.45 -11.04
N ARG A 137 -26.56 -2.08 -11.39
CA ARG A 137 -26.51 -3.47 -11.85
C ARG A 137 -26.59 -4.49 -10.71
N HIS A 138 -26.08 -4.11 -9.54
CA HIS A 138 -25.95 -5.00 -8.37
C HIS A 138 -26.42 -4.31 -7.09
N PRO A 139 -27.72 -4.04 -6.93
CA PRO A 139 -28.26 -3.24 -5.82
C PRO A 139 -28.09 -3.85 -4.41
N ARG A 140 -27.65 -5.12 -4.34
CA ARG A 140 -27.33 -5.79 -3.07
C ARG A 140 -25.86 -5.64 -2.68
N VAL A 141 -25.01 -5.08 -3.54
CA VAL A 141 -23.62 -4.79 -3.23
C VAL A 141 -23.56 -3.49 -2.42
N GLN A 142 -23.04 -3.59 -1.22
CA GLN A 142 -22.74 -2.44 -0.37
C GLN A 142 -21.31 -2.01 -0.61
N THR A 143 -21.07 -0.74 -0.87
CA THR A 143 -19.74 -0.17 -1.02
C THR A 143 -19.34 0.57 0.24
N ASP A 144 -18.12 0.28 0.75
CA ASP A 144 -17.46 1.00 1.85
C ASP A 144 -16.26 1.76 1.28
N VAL A 145 -16.38 3.08 1.13
CA VAL A 145 -15.33 3.91 0.54
C VAL A 145 -14.41 4.43 1.63
N ARG A 146 -13.10 4.16 1.49
CA ARG A 146 -12.05 4.56 2.44
C ARG A 146 -11.03 5.46 1.77
N SER A 147 -10.78 6.61 2.37
CA SER A 147 -9.68 7.48 1.98
C SER A 147 -8.36 6.91 2.53
N LEU A 148 -7.35 6.81 1.68
CA LEU A 148 -6.04 6.28 2.00
C LEU A 148 -4.96 7.33 1.76
N HIS A 149 -3.91 7.29 2.57
CA HIS A 149 -2.71 8.04 2.30
C HIS A 149 -1.93 7.40 1.14
N PHE A 150 -1.17 8.21 0.42
CA PHE A 150 -0.35 7.69 -0.68
C PHE A 150 0.78 6.77 -0.20
N ALA A 151 1.11 6.76 1.10
CA ALA A 151 2.04 5.81 1.69
C ALA A 151 1.45 4.41 1.90
N ASP A 152 0.11 4.28 2.01
CA ASP A 152 -0.52 3.06 2.53
C ASP A 152 -1.33 2.28 1.49
N HIS A 153 -1.66 2.89 0.35
CA HIS A 153 -2.67 2.34 -0.56
C HIS A 153 -2.29 1.01 -1.22
N PHE A 154 -1.03 0.79 -1.56
CA PHE A 154 -0.58 -0.50 -2.09
C PHE A 154 -0.57 -1.57 -0.99
N ASP A 155 -0.06 -1.22 0.20
CA ASP A 155 -0.04 -2.13 1.33
C ASP A 155 -1.44 -2.53 1.79
N ALA A 156 -2.39 -1.59 1.80
CA ALA A 156 -3.79 -1.86 2.12
C ALA A 156 -4.41 -2.86 1.13
N LEU A 157 -4.06 -2.77 -0.16
CA LEU A 157 -4.51 -3.71 -1.17
C LEU A 157 -3.85 -5.09 -0.97
N PHE A 158 -2.53 -5.15 -0.74
CA PHE A 158 -1.81 -6.41 -0.51
C PHE A 158 -2.21 -7.10 0.80
N ARG A 159 -2.55 -6.34 1.85
CA ARG A 159 -3.09 -6.89 3.10
C ARG A 159 -4.57 -7.21 3.04
N HIS A 160 -5.24 -6.90 1.91
CA HIS A 160 -6.68 -7.07 1.73
C HIS A 160 -7.53 -6.28 2.74
N ASP A 161 -7.02 -5.15 3.21
CA ASP A 161 -7.80 -4.19 3.98
C ASP A 161 -8.86 -3.50 3.11
N ILE A 162 -8.61 -3.47 1.79
CA ILE A 162 -9.50 -3.02 0.72
C ILE A 162 -9.52 -4.06 -0.41
N ASP A 163 -10.60 -4.10 -1.17
CA ASP A 163 -10.78 -5.02 -2.29
C ASP A 163 -10.30 -4.42 -3.62
N VAL A 164 -10.58 -3.13 -3.82
CA VAL A 164 -10.18 -2.35 -4.98
C VAL A 164 -9.77 -0.95 -4.56
N VAL A 165 -9.00 -0.25 -5.40
CA VAL A 165 -8.60 1.13 -5.14
C VAL A 165 -8.64 1.98 -6.41
N PHE A 166 -9.20 3.18 -6.29
CA PHE A 166 -9.01 4.22 -7.29
C PHE A 166 -7.69 4.93 -7.03
N LEU A 167 -6.78 4.82 -7.99
CA LEU A 167 -5.42 5.33 -7.89
C LEU A 167 -4.89 5.78 -9.24
N ARG A 168 -3.65 6.25 -9.25
CA ARG A 168 -2.91 6.60 -10.45
C ARG A 168 -1.64 5.77 -10.57
N PRO A 169 -1.45 5.02 -11.68
CA PRO A 169 -0.22 4.27 -11.96
C PRO A 169 1.03 5.18 -11.99
N PRO A 170 2.23 4.58 -11.94
CA PRO A 170 2.52 3.15 -12.03
C PRO A 170 2.18 2.38 -10.74
N VAL A 171 1.97 1.07 -10.87
CA VAL A 171 1.67 0.18 -9.75
C VAL A 171 2.74 -0.90 -9.63
N PRO A 172 2.98 -1.46 -8.42
CA PRO A 172 3.81 -2.65 -8.25
C PRO A 172 3.27 -3.88 -8.97
N ASP A 173 4.14 -4.88 -9.17
CA ASP A 173 3.75 -6.18 -9.71
C ASP A 173 2.67 -6.84 -8.85
N GLY A 174 1.79 -7.60 -9.49
CA GLY A 174 0.67 -8.28 -8.84
C GLY A 174 -0.60 -7.43 -8.71
N ILE A 175 -0.61 -6.21 -9.25
CA ILE A 175 -1.78 -5.33 -9.31
C ILE A 175 -2.21 -5.15 -10.77
N GLU A 176 -3.49 -5.35 -11.05
CA GLU A 176 -4.13 -5.02 -12.33
C GLU A 176 -4.80 -3.65 -12.23
N VAL A 177 -4.80 -2.91 -13.35
CA VAL A 177 -5.41 -1.58 -13.43
C VAL A 177 -6.32 -1.48 -14.65
N GLN A 178 -7.58 -1.14 -14.44
CA GLN A 178 -8.47 -0.66 -15.48
C GLN A 178 -8.35 0.86 -15.58
N GLN A 179 -7.82 1.36 -16.69
CA GLN A 179 -7.73 2.80 -16.94
C GLN A 179 -9.13 3.41 -17.10
N LEU A 180 -9.32 4.59 -16.53
CA LEU A 180 -10.60 5.31 -16.52
C LEU A 180 -10.49 6.69 -17.19
N ALA A 181 -9.39 7.41 -16.94
CA ALA A 181 -9.19 8.75 -17.46
C ALA A 181 -7.71 9.06 -17.62
N THR A 182 -7.41 10.05 -18.44
CA THR A 182 -6.07 10.62 -18.60
C THR A 182 -6.17 12.14 -18.49
N GLU A 183 -5.29 12.74 -17.73
CA GLU A 183 -5.23 14.20 -17.56
C GLU A 183 -3.80 14.70 -17.45
N ALA A 184 -3.60 15.99 -17.75
CA ALA A 184 -2.31 16.65 -17.61
C ALA A 184 -1.83 16.64 -16.16
N ARG A 185 -0.52 16.66 -15.96
CA ARG A 185 0.10 16.95 -14.67
C ARG A 185 0.54 18.41 -14.62
N LEU A 186 0.29 19.06 -13.50
CA LEU A 186 0.68 20.43 -13.24
C LEU A 186 1.83 20.49 -12.22
N ALA A 187 2.69 21.48 -12.34
CA ALA A 187 3.64 21.81 -11.28
C ALA A 187 2.91 22.58 -10.18
N CYS A 188 3.04 22.13 -8.94
CA CYS A 188 2.60 22.83 -7.75
C CYS A 188 3.80 23.60 -7.20
N LEU A 189 3.78 24.93 -7.34
CA LEU A 189 4.86 25.83 -6.95
C LEU A 189 4.46 26.69 -5.77
N PRO A 190 5.41 27.12 -4.93
CA PRO A 190 5.17 28.20 -3.98
C PRO A 190 4.67 29.44 -4.72
N ALA A 191 3.71 30.17 -4.15
CA ALA A 191 3.22 31.40 -4.77
C ALA A 191 4.29 32.49 -4.90
N SER A 192 5.39 32.38 -4.14
CA SER A 192 6.56 33.27 -4.22
C SER A 192 7.56 32.86 -5.32
N ASP A 193 7.40 31.69 -5.96
CA ASP A 193 8.30 31.26 -7.02
C ASP A 193 8.14 32.17 -8.27
N PRO A 194 9.22 32.62 -8.90
CA PRO A 194 9.13 33.46 -10.12
C PRO A 194 8.39 32.82 -11.31
N LEU A 195 8.23 31.49 -11.31
CA LEU A 195 7.49 30.76 -12.34
C LEU A 195 6.00 30.60 -11.99
N ALA A 196 5.58 30.92 -10.78
CA ALA A 196 4.22 30.68 -10.28
C ALA A 196 3.14 31.45 -11.07
N ASP A 197 3.49 32.62 -11.60
CA ASP A 197 2.58 33.47 -12.40
C ASP A 197 2.69 33.23 -13.91
N ARG A 198 3.54 32.29 -14.33
CA ARG A 198 3.64 31.92 -15.75
C ARG A 198 2.46 31.04 -16.16
N PRO A 199 1.84 31.28 -17.31
CA PRO A 199 0.75 30.42 -17.79
C PRO A 199 1.24 28.99 -18.10
N ARG A 200 2.48 28.86 -18.59
CA ARG A 200 3.12 27.61 -18.96
C ARG A 200 4.62 27.65 -18.71
N ILE A 201 5.17 26.51 -18.33
CA ILE A 201 6.59 26.30 -18.09
C ILE A 201 7.07 24.97 -18.68
N THR A 202 8.37 24.72 -18.66
CA THR A 202 8.99 23.45 -19.06
C THR A 202 9.67 22.76 -17.88
N LEU A 203 9.92 21.46 -17.99
CA LEU A 203 10.70 20.69 -16.99
C LEU A 203 12.11 21.26 -16.79
N ALA A 204 12.74 21.74 -17.85
CA ALA A 204 14.07 22.36 -17.78
C ALA A 204 14.09 23.59 -16.86
N GLN A 205 13.02 24.40 -16.86
CA GLN A 205 12.90 25.56 -15.96
C GLN A 205 12.72 25.18 -14.47
N LEU A 206 12.36 23.93 -14.20
CA LEU A 206 12.19 23.36 -12.86
C LEU A 206 13.41 22.59 -12.34
N ALA A 207 14.49 22.49 -13.12
CA ALA A 207 15.62 21.60 -12.85
C ALA A 207 16.26 21.81 -11.46
N ASP A 208 16.40 23.05 -11.03
CA ASP A 208 17.07 23.41 -9.76
C ASP A 208 16.14 23.37 -8.53
N ARG A 209 14.85 23.12 -8.72
CA ARG A 209 13.88 23.13 -7.63
C ARG A 209 13.82 21.77 -6.95
N PRO A 210 13.90 21.74 -5.59
CA PRO A 210 13.73 20.49 -4.87
C PRO A 210 12.29 20.00 -5.01
N VAL A 211 12.12 18.69 -5.16
CA VAL A 211 10.82 18.01 -5.12
C VAL A 211 10.59 17.52 -3.69
N ILE A 212 9.42 17.81 -3.12
CA ILE A 212 9.05 17.23 -1.82
C ILE A 212 9.12 15.72 -1.93
N ASP A 213 9.77 15.06 -0.98
CA ASP A 213 9.91 13.60 -0.98
C ASP A 213 8.75 12.92 -0.23
N VAL A 214 8.72 11.60 -0.28
CA VAL A 214 7.75 10.75 0.43
C VAL A 214 8.45 9.78 1.36
N PRO A 215 7.75 9.20 2.36
CA PRO A 215 8.33 8.20 3.24
C PRO A 215 8.93 7.01 2.48
N PRO A 216 9.98 6.36 3.03
CA PRO A 216 10.67 5.24 2.36
C PRO A 216 9.78 4.03 2.06
N GLN A 217 8.63 3.91 2.73
CA GLN A 217 7.64 2.85 2.50
C GLN A 217 6.90 3.00 1.16
N VAL A 218 6.85 4.22 0.62
CA VAL A 218 6.24 4.47 -0.68
C VAL A 218 7.09 3.85 -1.79
N PRO A 219 6.54 3.01 -2.68
CA PRO A 219 7.30 2.41 -3.77
C PRO A 219 7.94 3.48 -4.66
N ARG A 220 9.27 3.41 -4.80
CA ARG A 220 10.02 4.40 -5.60
C ARG A 220 9.60 4.44 -7.06
N VAL A 221 9.20 3.32 -7.65
CA VAL A 221 8.67 3.30 -9.03
C VAL A 221 7.47 4.24 -9.18
N TRP A 222 6.59 4.31 -8.18
CA TRP A 222 5.44 5.20 -8.18
C TRP A 222 5.86 6.66 -7.95
N TRP A 223 6.70 6.92 -6.93
CA TRP A 223 7.12 8.29 -6.63
C TRP A 223 8.04 8.88 -7.70
N ASN A 224 8.95 8.11 -8.28
CA ASN A 224 9.81 8.57 -9.37
C ASN A 224 9.00 9.03 -10.59
N PHE A 225 7.87 8.38 -10.89
CA PHE A 225 6.94 8.86 -11.91
C PHE A 225 6.38 10.25 -11.53
N TRP A 226 5.94 10.43 -10.28
CA TRP A 226 5.39 11.71 -9.82
C TRP A 226 6.46 12.80 -9.69
N ALA A 227 7.63 12.47 -9.21
CA ALA A 227 8.77 13.37 -9.11
C ALA A 227 9.40 13.70 -10.46
N VAL A 228 9.12 12.89 -11.49
CA VAL A 228 9.83 12.91 -12.80
C VAL A 228 11.33 12.67 -12.57
N ASP A 229 11.66 11.57 -11.93
CA ASP A 229 13.02 11.15 -11.61
C ASP A 229 13.39 9.89 -12.41
N PRO A 230 14.41 9.94 -13.29
CA PRO A 230 15.26 11.10 -13.59
C PRO A 230 14.57 12.17 -14.44
N ARG A 231 15.08 13.39 -14.40
CA ARG A 231 14.75 14.45 -15.35
C ARG A 231 15.24 14.10 -16.75
N PRO A 232 14.70 14.71 -17.82
CA PRO A 232 15.24 14.57 -19.17
C PRO A 232 16.75 14.81 -19.20
N GLY A 233 17.49 13.87 -19.86
CA GLY A 233 18.97 13.88 -19.88
C GLY A 233 19.60 13.20 -18.68
N ASP A 234 18.84 12.31 -17.99
CA ASP A 234 19.30 11.53 -16.82
C ASP A 234 19.78 12.39 -15.63
N ILE A 235 19.26 13.61 -15.54
CA ILE A 235 19.58 14.51 -14.44
C ILE A 235 18.83 14.06 -13.20
N PRO A 236 19.50 13.74 -12.07
CA PRO A 236 18.84 13.31 -10.85
C PRO A 236 18.03 14.45 -10.24
N VAL A 237 16.87 14.09 -9.64
CA VAL A 237 16.04 15.03 -8.91
C VAL A 237 16.66 15.31 -7.54
N ARG A 238 16.73 16.58 -7.16
CA ARG A 238 17.04 16.97 -5.79
C ARG A 238 15.76 16.87 -4.96
N TYR A 239 15.77 16.00 -3.95
CA TYR A 239 14.67 15.86 -3.03
C TYR A 239 14.78 16.83 -1.85
N GLY A 240 13.63 17.35 -1.42
CA GLY A 240 13.44 18.22 -0.27
C GLY A 240 12.91 17.45 0.96
N PRO A 241 12.17 18.12 1.84
CA PRO A 241 11.54 17.50 3.00
C PRO A 241 10.54 16.40 2.62
N VAL A 242 10.23 15.52 3.57
CA VAL A 242 9.33 14.38 3.40
C VAL A 242 7.90 14.75 3.82
N ALA A 243 6.92 14.43 2.98
CA ALA A 243 5.50 14.51 3.30
C ALA A 243 4.83 13.13 3.24
N SER A 244 3.97 12.82 4.20
CA SER A 244 3.27 11.53 4.28
C SER A 244 1.87 11.53 3.66
N ASP A 245 1.31 12.71 3.42
CA ASP A 245 -0.04 12.90 2.89
C ASP A 245 -0.14 14.18 2.05
N MET A 246 -1.29 14.37 1.42
CA MET A 246 -1.54 15.51 0.52
C MET A 246 -1.52 16.84 1.26
N GLU A 247 -1.99 16.87 2.50
CA GLU A 247 -2.03 18.08 3.32
C GLU A 247 -0.60 18.56 3.65
N GLY A 248 0.25 17.63 4.14
CA GLY A 248 1.66 17.91 4.41
C GLY A 248 2.43 18.29 3.15
N LEU A 249 2.16 17.59 2.02
CA LEU A 249 2.77 17.89 0.73
C LEU A 249 2.52 19.34 0.30
N LEU A 250 1.27 19.75 0.28
CA LEU A 250 0.88 21.12 -0.12
C LEU A 250 1.29 22.16 0.92
N HIS A 251 1.35 21.79 2.20
CA HIS A 251 1.89 22.68 3.24
C HIS A 251 3.36 23.02 2.98
N LEU A 252 4.20 22.01 2.74
CA LEU A 252 5.63 22.22 2.45
C LEU A 252 5.84 23.04 1.17
N VAL A 253 5.03 22.79 0.14
CA VAL A 253 5.05 23.63 -1.07
C VAL A 253 4.71 25.10 -0.73
N ALA A 254 3.66 25.34 0.04
CA ALA A 254 3.27 26.69 0.42
C ALA A 254 4.33 27.42 1.25
N GLN A 255 5.14 26.70 2.03
CA GLN A 255 6.28 27.22 2.79
C GLN A 255 7.53 27.51 1.93
N GLY A 256 7.54 27.10 0.66
CA GLY A 256 8.70 27.27 -0.21
C GLY A 256 9.79 26.21 -0.07
N GLU A 257 9.50 25.11 0.64
CA GLU A 257 10.45 24.03 0.90
C GLU A 257 10.72 23.13 -0.33
N GLY A 258 9.89 23.26 -1.37
CA GLY A 258 10.02 22.54 -2.61
C GLY A 258 8.78 22.63 -3.49
N MET A 259 8.70 21.76 -4.47
CA MET A 259 7.57 21.63 -5.38
C MET A 259 7.09 20.17 -5.48
N CYS A 260 5.95 19.97 -6.12
CA CYS A 260 5.51 18.62 -6.54
C CYS A 260 4.76 18.72 -7.87
N PHE A 261 4.47 17.55 -8.48
CA PHE A 261 3.55 17.46 -9.61
C PHE A 261 2.26 16.77 -9.16
N LEU A 262 1.13 17.33 -9.57
CA LEU A 262 -0.20 16.77 -9.30
C LEU A 262 -1.04 16.73 -10.57
N PRO A 263 -2.10 15.89 -10.61
CA PRO A 263 -3.05 15.89 -11.72
C PRO A 263 -3.75 17.25 -11.85
N ALA A 264 -4.21 17.59 -13.04
CA ALA A 264 -4.87 18.89 -13.31
C ALA A 264 -6.08 19.14 -12.41
N ALA A 265 -6.84 18.09 -12.07
CA ALA A 265 -7.95 18.18 -11.13
C ALA A 265 -7.56 18.69 -9.74
N ALA A 266 -6.29 18.57 -9.35
CA ALA A 266 -5.83 19.07 -8.04
C ALA A 266 -5.97 20.59 -7.91
N ARG A 267 -5.95 21.35 -9.01
CA ARG A 267 -6.16 22.79 -9.00
C ARG A 267 -7.51 23.16 -8.37
N ASP A 268 -8.55 22.40 -8.69
CA ASP A 268 -9.92 22.68 -8.25
C ASP A 268 -10.26 21.96 -6.94
N LEU A 269 -9.66 20.80 -6.69
CA LEU A 269 -9.97 19.95 -5.54
C LEU A 269 -9.10 20.23 -4.31
N PHE A 270 -7.92 20.82 -4.52
CA PHE A 270 -7.00 21.22 -3.44
C PHE A 270 -6.51 22.67 -3.58
N PRO A 271 -7.44 23.65 -3.74
CA PRO A 271 -7.02 25.05 -3.75
C PRO A 271 -6.40 25.42 -2.41
N ARG A 272 -5.18 25.97 -2.44
CA ARG A 272 -4.47 26.33 -1.21
C ARG A 272 -3.80 27.69 -1.34
N PRO A 273 -4.01 28.58 -0.36
CA PRO A 273 -3.22 29.82 -0.26
C PRO A 273 -1.72 29.49 -0.21
N GLY A 274 -0.92 30.23 -0.97
CA GLY A 274 0.53 30.01 -1.03
C GLY A 274 0.98 28.96 -2.05
N VAL A 275 0.06 28.27 -2.74
CA VAL A 275 0.38 27.32 -3.83
C VAL A 275 -0.17 27.84 -5.15
N ARG A 276 0.59 27.65 -6.23
CA ARG A 276 0.18 27.88 -7.62
C ARG A 276 0.33 26.60 -8.44
N TYR A 277 -0.66 26.35 -9.28
CA TYR A 277 -0.70 25.21 -10.20
C TYR A 277 -0.41 25.70 -11.61
N VAL A 278 0.75 25.32 -12.15
CA VAL A 278 1.27 25.83 -13.43
C VAL A 278 1.35 24.68 -14.43
N GLU A 279 0.91 24.92 -15.67
CA GLU A 279 0.99 23.93 -16.75
C GLU A 279 2.44 23.69 -17.16
N VAL A 280 2.83 22.41 -17.33
CA VAL A 280 4.16 22.00 -17.78
C VAL A 280 4.02 21.37 -19.16
N THR A 281 4.57 22.00 -20.19
CA THR A 281 4.28 21.68 -21.60
C THR A 281 4.91 20.38 -22.09
N ASP A 282 6.00 19.95 -21.47
CA ASP A 282 6.78 18.76 -21.82
C ASP A 282 6.66 17.64 -20.77
N LEU A 283 5.65 17.74 -19.89
CA LEU A 283 5.37 16.74 -18.87
C LEU A 283 4.31 15.75 -19.37
N PRO A 284 4.63 14.43 -19.47
CA PRO A 284 3.63 13.44 -19.85
C PRO A 284 2.42 13.44 -18.91
N PRO A 285 1.22 13.19 -19.42
CA PRO A 285 0.01 13.12 -18.60
C PRO A 285 0.06 11.94 -17.63
N SER A 286 -0.83 11.95 -16.62
CA SER A 286 -1.11 10.82 -15.76
C SER A 286 -2.43 10.18 -16.12
N THR A 287 -2.53 8.86 -15.93
CA THR A 287 -3.79 8.13 -16.01
C THR A 287 -4.35 7.90 -14.62
N ALA A 288 -5.67 7.84 -14.52
CA ALA A 288 -6.38 7.36 -13.34
C ALA A 288 -6.99 6.01 -13.65
N GLY A 289 -7.12 5.14 -12.66
CA GLY A 289 -7.69 3.83 -12.85
C GLY A 289 -8.26 3.23 -11.58
N LEU A 290 -9.04 2.17 -11.78
CA LEU A 290 -9.46 1.25 -10.75
C LEU A 290 -8.49 0.07 -10.73
N ALA A 291 -7.93 -0.26 -9.57
CA ALA A 291 -6.93 -1.29 -9.40
C ALA A 291 -7.36 -2.36 -8.39
N TRP A 292 -6.91 -3.58 -8.59
CA TRP A 292 -7.13 -4.74 -7.72
C TRP A 292 -5.97 -5.73 -7.82
N LEU A 293 -5.89 -6.67 -6.88
CA LEU A 293 -4.89 -7.74 -6.96
C LEU A 293 -5.20 -8.70 -8.11
N THR A 294 -4.18 -9.04 -8.91
CA THR A 294 -4.29 -10.03 -9.99
C THR A 294 -4.83 -11.37 -9.49
N SER A 295 -4.48 -11.78 -8.25
CA SER A 295 -5.01 -12.99 -7.62
C SER A 295 -6.52 -12.98 -7.42
N ASN A 296 -7.14 -11.81 -7.33
CA ASN A 296 -8.57 -11.64 -7.02
C ASN A 296 -9.42 -11.37 -8.28
N ARG A 297 -8.80 -11.40 -9.47
CA ARG A 297 -9.43 -11.08 -10.74
C ARG A 297 -10.74 -11.83 -11.01
N THR A 298 -10.82 -13.10 -10.58
CA THR A 298 -12.00 -13.97 -10.80
C THR A 298 -13.00 -13.91 -9.64
N GLU A 299 -12.83 -13.04 -8.67
CA GLU A 299 -13.80 -12.85 -7.60
C GLU A 299 -15.04 -12.10 -8.14
N PRO A 300 -16.26 -12.58 -7.90
CA PRO A 300 -17.47 -12.01 -8.51
C PRO A 300 -17.68 -10.50 -8.25
N LEU A 301 -17.31 -10.00 -7.07
CA LEU A 301 -17.41 -8.56 -6.78
C LEU A 301 -16.34 -7.74 -7.51
N ILE A 302 -15.13 -8.30 -7.66
CA ILE A 302 -14.07 -7.66 -8.44
C ILE A 302 -14.44 -7.65 -9.92
N GLU A 303 -14.92 -8.76 -10.47
CA GLU A 303 -15.41 -8.81 -11.86
C GLU A 303 -16.51 -7.78 -12.08
N ALA A 304 -17.50 -7.68 -11.18
CA ALA A 304 -18.61 -6.75 -11.32
C ALA A 304 -18.17 -5.28 -11.33
N VAL A 305 -17.27 -4.89 -10.42
CA VAL A 305 -16.77 -3.50 -10.41
C VAL A 305 -15.81 -3.20 -11.57
N ALA A 306 -15.01 -4.20 -12.00
CA ALA A 306 -14.16 -4.07 -13.18
C ALA A 306 -14.98 -3.93 -14.47
N ASP A 307 -16.12 -4.65 -14.58
CA ASP A 307 -17.07 -4.49 -15.69
C ASP A 307 -17.69 -3.09 -15.70
N ALA A 308 -18.10 -2.58 -14.54
CA ALA A 308 -18.59 -1.21 -14.43
C ALA A 308 -17.51 -0.20 -14.84
N ALA A 309 -16.27 -0.40 -14.42
CA ALA A 309 -15.14 0.45 -14.78
C ALA A 309 -14.87 0.42 -16.30
N ARG A 310 -14.90 -0.74 -16.96
CA ARG A 310 -14.75 -0.87 -18.42
C ARG A 310 -15.84 -0.12 -19.17
N CYS A 311 -17.08 -0.23 -18.72
CA CYS A 311 -18.18 0.50 -19.36
C CYS A 311 -18.01 2.02 -19.24
N VAL A 312 -17.60 2.53 -18.08
CA VAL A 312 -17.34 3.97 -17.88
C VAL A 312 -16.17 4.47 -18.71
N ALA A 313 -15.10 3.67 -18.84
CA ALA A 313 -13.93 4.04 -19.66
C ALA A 313 -14.22 4.09 -21.17
N SER A 314 -15.30 3.42 -21.63
CA SER A 314 -15.69 3.34 -23.03
C SER A 314 -16.75 4.39 -23.41
N ALA A 315 -17.28 5.14 -22.46
CA ALA A 315 -18.33 6.15 -22.65
C ALA A 315 -17.76 7.55 -22.81
#